data_42d0b6c992cbecad2863da6619ed930b
#
_entry.id   42d0b6c992cbecad2863da6619ed930b
#
_cell.length_a   1.000
_cell.length_b   1.000
_cell.length_c   1.000
_cell.angle_alpha   90.00
_cell.angle_beta   90.00
_cell.angle_gamma   90.00
#
_symmetry.space_group_name_H-M   'P 1'
#
loop_
_entity.id
_entity.type
_entity.pdbx_description
1 polymer ?
#
loop_
_entity_poly.entity_id
_entity_poly.type
_entity_poly.pdbx_seq_one_letter_code
_entity_poly.pdbx_strand_id
1 'polypeptide(L)'
;MLSDGRSGGLAMLWKEGAKVRFKSCSNTHIDVVVCEGNGAKPWRATRFYGHPDAGMRPISWNLLESLHRQCQMPWVVFGDFNEILSSDEKLGWLDRDARQLEGFKECLSNCGLFDLGFVDQRFTWCNGRIGEQRTLVRLDRMVANKEWLNLFLEVKVVHRSMVAFDHCLLSLSLRMRESRKVARKRFMFEKM
;
A
#
# COMPACT_ATOMS: atom_id res chain seq x y z
N MET A 1 -17.61 5.64 -7.49
CA MET A 1 -17.28 6.70 -8.49
C MET A 1 -17.41 6.07 -9.87
N LEU A 2 -18.10 6.72 -10.78
CA LEU A 2 -18.23 6.25 -12.16
C LEU A 2 -16.90 6.46 -12.89
N SER A 3 -16.49 5.48 -13.71
CA SER A 3 -15.34 5.63 -14.59
C SER A 3 -15.64 6.66 -15.67
N ASP A 4 -14.70 7.54 -15.94
CA ASP A 4 -14.79 8.49 -17.06
C ASP A 4 -14.04 7.89 -18.26
N GLY A 5 -14.77 7.50 -19.31
CA GLY A 5 -14.23 6.92 -20.52
C GLY A 5 -13.62 5.53 -20.32
N ARG A 6 -12.38 5.31 -20.86
CA ARG A 6 -11.64 4.03 -20.81
C ARG A 6 -10.86 3.83 -19.51
N SER A 7 -10.81 4.81 -18.63
CA SER A 7 -10.11 4.71 -17.34
C SER A 7 -10.97 3.95 -16.34
N GLY A 8 -10.48 2.83 -15.84
CA GLY A 8 -11.10 2.10 -14.72
C GLY A 8 -11.12 2.95 -13.46
N GLY A 9 -12.20 2.86 -12.67
CA GLY A 9 -12.28 3.50 -11.36
C GLY A 9 -11.57 2.69 -10.27
N LEU A 10 -11.31 3.33 -9.13
CA LEU A 10 -10.86 2.64 -7.94
C LEU A 10 -12.06 2.05 -7.19
N ALA A 11 -11.90 0.84 -6.69
CA ALA A 11 -12.84 0.20 -5.78
C ALA A 11 -12.11 -0.31 -4.54
N MET A 12 -12.78 -0.24 -3.40
CA MET A 12 -12.34 -0.85 -2.15
C MET A 12 -13.55 -1.57 -1.54
N LEU A 13 -13.39 -2.85 -1.28
CA LEU A 13 -14.43 -3.72 -0.74
C LEU A 13 -13.93 -4.31 0.58
N TRP A 14 -14.84 -4.55 1.50
CA TRP A 14 -14.55 -5.23 2.77
C TRP A 14 -15.66 -6.20 3.12
N LYS A 15 -15.30 -7.18 3.94
CA LYS A 15 -16.24 -8.19 4.40
C LYS A 15 -17.30 -7.55 5.29
N GLU A 16 -18.53 -8.05 5.19
CA GLU A 16 -19.62 -7.68 6.10
C GLU A 16 -19.19 -7.87 7.56
N GLY A 17 -19.56 -6.92 8.42
CA GLY A 17 -19.14 -6.89 9.83
C GLY A 17 -17.79 -6.24 10.09
N ALA A 18 -16.97 -6.00 9.09
CA ALA A 18 -15.73 -5.23 9.27
C ALA A 18 -16.04 -3.76 9.59
N LYS A 19 -15.46 -3.25 10.67
CA LYS A 19 -15.64 -1.85 11.09
C LYS A 19 -14.67 -0.96 10.32
N VAL A 20 -15.13 -0.45 9.19
CA VAL A 20 -14.36 0.44 8.32
C VAL A 20 -15.03 1.81 8.29
N ARG A 21 -14.25 2.86 8.52
CA ARG A 21 -14.71 4.25 8.44
C ARG A 21 -14.05 4.93 7.25
N PHE A 22 -14.86 5.43 6.33
CA PHE A 22 -14.42 6.23 5.19
C PHE A 22 -13.80 7.56 5.67
N LYS A 23 -12.70 7.99 5.02
CA LYS A 23 -12.04 9.28 5.23
C LYS A 23 -12.14 10.19 4.02
N SER A 24 -11.59 9.76 2.89
CA SER A 24 -11.55 10.56 1.67
C SER A 24 -11.42 9.69 0.43
N CYS A 25 -11.76 10.23 -0.73
CA CYS A 25 -11.46 9.62 -2.02
C CYS A 25 -11.25 10.68 -3.10
N SER A 26 -10.60 10.26 -4.18
CA SER A 26 -10.50 10.96 -5.46
C SER A 26 -10.45 9.94 -6.59
N ASN A 27 -10.15 10.37 -7.80
CA ASN A 27 -9.93 9.43 -8.91
C ASN A 27 -8.68 8.57 -8.72
N THR A 28 -7.78 8.96 -7.82
CA THR A 28 -6.46 8.33 -7.61
C THR A 28 -6.27 7.74 -6.22
N HIS A 29 -7.21 7.91 -5.29
CA HIS A 29 -7.14 7.26 -3.98
C HIS A 29 -8.50 6.98 -3.36
N ILE A 30 -8.52 5.97 -2.48
CA ILE A 30 -9.60 5.72 -1.50
C ILE A 30 -8.93 5.51 -0.15
N ASP A 31 -9.33 6.29 0.84
CA ASP A 31 -8.73 6.30 2.17
C ASP A 31 -9.75 5.95 3.24
N VAL A 32 -9.41 4.98 4.07
CA VAL A 32 -10.28 4.47 5.13
C VAL A 32 -9.51 4.24 6.44
N VAL A 33 -10.24 4.20 7.53
CA VAL A 33 -9.73 3.72 8.83
C VAL A 33 -10.37 2.38 9.15
N VAL A 34 -9.54 1.39 9.39
CA VAL A 34 -9.94 0.06 9.84
C VAL A 34 -9.95 0.07 11.37
N CYS A 35 -11.11 -0.23 11.95
CA CYS A 35 -11.33 -0.28 13.39
C CYS A 35 -11.55 -1.75 13.78
N GLU A 36 -10.49 -2.47 14.07
CA GLU A 36 -10.61 -3.83 14.54
C GLU A 36 -11.25 -3.83 15.96
N GLY A 37 -12.17 -4.78 16.19
CA GLY A 37 -12.79 -4.95 17.50
C GLY A 37 -11.78 -5.35 18.59
N ASN A 38 -12.23 -5.56 19.82
CA ASN A 38 -11.44 -6.11 20.93
C ASN A 38 -10.27 -5.24 21.45
N GLY A 39 -10.36 -3.90 21.30
CA GLY A 39 -9.34 -3.00 21.81
C GLY A 39 -8.07 -2.89 20.95
N ALA A 40 -8.09 -3.45 19.74
CA ALA A 40 -7.00 -3.25 18.79
C ALA A 40 -6.91 -1.77 18.37
N LYS A 41 -5.68 -1.31 18.15
CA LYS A 41 -5.43 0.07 17.71
C LYS A 41 -5.94 0.24 16.28
N PRO A 42 -6.77 1.27 15.99
CA PRO A 42 -7.21 1.52 14.62
C PRO A 42 -6.03 1.90 13.73
N TRP A 43 -6.12 1.55 12.45
CA TRP A 43 -5.10 1.85 11.46
C TRP A 43 -5.72 2.30 10.14
N ARG A 44 -4.94 3.01 9.36
CA ARG A 44 -5.35 3.62 8.09
C ARG A 44 -4.92 2.74 6.93
N ALA A 45 -5.82 2.57 5.96
CA ALA A 45 -5.56 1.90 4.70
C ALA A 45 -5.90 2.82 3.54
N THR A 46 -4.95 3.02 2.63
CA THR A 46 -5.16 3.84 1.43
C THR A 46 -4.92 2.99 0.19
N ARG A 47 -5.94 2.79 -0.63
CA ARG A 47 -5.80 2.32 -2.00
C ARG A 47 -5.31 3.50 -2.83
N PHE A 48 -4.18 3.34 -3.51
CA PHE A 48 -3.51 4.40 -4.25
C PHE A 48 -3.33 4.02 -5.72
N TYR A 49 -3.44 5.02 -6.60
CA TYR A 49 -3.14 4.90 -8.02
C TYR A 49 -2.25 6.08 -8.43
N GLY A 50 -0.99 5.79 -8.73
CA GLY A 50 -0.03 6.75 -9.23
C GLY A 50 -0.35 7.16 -10.68
N HIS A 51 0.05 8.35 -11.07
CA HIS A 51 -0.20 8.83 -12.43
C HIS A 51 0.63 8.01 -13.45
N PRO A 52 0.02 7.46 -14.53
CA PRO A 52 0.73 6.65 -15.51
C PRO A 52 1.73 7.48 -16.34
N ASP A 53 1.39 8.75 -16.62
CA ASP A 53 2.29 9.68 -17.30
C ASP A 53 3.42 10.11 -16.35
N ALA A 54 4.65 9.92 -16.82
CA ALA A 54 5.86 10.23 -16.10
C ALA A 54 5.95 11.70 -15.64
N GLY A 55 5.56 12.63 -16.52
CA GLY A 55 5.58 14.08 -16.21
C GLY A 55 4.58 14.50 -15.13
N MET A 56 3.53 13.69 -14.92
CA MET A 56 2.45 13.99 -13.98
C MET A 56 2.59 13.22 -12.64
N ARG A 57 3.54 12.31 -12.49
CA ARG A 57 3.77 11.55 -11.25
C ARG A 57 4.01 12.42 -10.02
N PRO A 58 4.70 13.57 -10.10
CA PRO A 58 4.84 14.46 -8.95
C PRO A 58 3.52 14.90 -8.33
N ILE A 59 2.43 14.98 -9.11
CA ILE A 59 1.09 15.27 -8.57
C ILE A 59 0.61 14.14 -7.65
N SER A 60 0.87 12.88 -8.02
CA SER A 60 0.55 11.72 -7.19
C SER A 60 1.39 11.69 -5.91
N TRP A 61 2.66 12.05 -5.99
CA TRP A 61 3.54 12.13 -4.81
C TRP A 61 3.10 13.23 -3.86
N ASN A 62 2.76 14.42 -4.37
CA ASN A 62 2.20 15.52 -3.59
C ASN A 62 0.88 15.12 -2.89
N LEU A 63 0.04 14.33 -3.55
CA LEU A 63 -1.16 13.79 -2.93
C LEU A 63 -0.80 12.86 -1.76
N LEU A 64 0.16 11.95 -1.94
CA LEU A 64 0.59 11.03 -0.89
C LEU A 64 1.13 11.78 0.34
N GLU A 65 1.98 12.79 0.13
CA GLU A 65 2.47 13.66 1.20
C GLU A 65 1.34 14.46 1.86
N SER A 66 0.37 14.96 1.10
CA SER A 66 -0.80 15.64 1.64
C SER A 66 -1.62 14.71 2.53
N LEU A 67 -1.83 13.47 2.11
CA LEU A 67 -2.51 12.44 2.91
C LEU A 67 -1.72 12.12 4.18
N HIS A 68 -0.38 12.08 4.12
CA HIS A 68 0.48 11.90 5.29
C HIS A 68 0.29 13.01 6.31
N ARG A 69 0.33 14.28 5.89
CA ARG A 69 0.17 15.45 6.77
C ARG A 69 -1.19 15.51 7.48
N GLN A 70 -2.24 14.95 6.88
CA GLN A 70 -3.61 15.00 7.43
C GLN A 70 -3.83 14.10 8.64
N CYS A 71 -3.00 13.08 8.85
CA CYS A 71 -3.30 12.09 9.88
C CYS A 71 -2.07 11.27 10.29
N GLN A 72 -1.67 11.44 11.53
CA GLN A 72 -0.58 10.68 12.17
C GLN A 72 -1.15 9.44 12.86
N MET A 73 -1.19 8.30 12.16
CA MET A 73 -1.62 7.02 12.70
C MET A 73 -0.96 5.85 11.95
N PRO A 74 -1.02 4.62 12.48
CA PRO A 74 -0.58 3.44 11.73
C PRO A 74 -1.18 3.43 10.32
N TRP A 75 -0.34 3.38 9.28
CA TRP A 75 -0.78 3.61 7.91
C TRP A 75 -0.13 2.64 6.93
N VAL A 76 -0.94 2.00 6.09
CA VAL A 76 -0.54 1.22 4.93
C VAL A 76 -1.13 1.83 3.66
N VAL A 77 -0.32 1.90 2.62
CA VAL A 77 -0.73 2.34 1.27
C VAL A 77 -0.44 1.21 0.30
N PHE A 78 -1.37 0.90 -0.57
CA PHE A 78 -1.24 -0.19 -1.53
C PHE A 78 -1.87 0.15 -2.86
N GLY A 79 -1.29 -0.38 -3.91
CA GLY A 79 -1.80 -0.24 -5.26
C GLY A 79 -0.72 -0.09 -6.31
N ASP A 80 -1.13 0.43 -7.46
CA ASP A 80 -0.25 0.75 -8.56
C ASP A 80 0.32 2.16 -8.39
N PHE A 81 1.62 2.25 -8.10
CA PHE A 81 2.30 3.54 -7.94
C PHE A 81 2.80 4.11 -9.27
N ASN A 82 2.73 3.32 -10.34
CA ASN A 82 3.23 3.65 -11.68
C ASN A 82 4.73 4.05 -11.70
N GLU A 83 5.47 3.79 -10.60
CA GLU A 83 6.90 4.06 -10.49
C GLU A 83 7.64 2.94 -9.76
N ILE A 84 8.95 2.86 -10.00
CA ILE A 84 9.88 1.89 -9.43
C ILE A 84 10.83 2.56 -8.42
N LEU A 85 11.36 1.78 -7.48
CA LEU A 85 12.34 2.25 -6.50
C LEU A 85 13.79 2.02 -6.93
N SER A 86 14.02 1.07 -7.82
CA SER A 86 15.35 0.76 -8.33
C SER A 86 15.28 0.23 -9.76
N SER A 87 16.36 0.37 -10.52
CA SER A 87 16.42 -0.08 -11.93
C SER A 87 16.19 -1.58 -12.10
N ASP A 88 16.53 -2.37 -11.09
CA ASP A 88 16.31 -3.81 -11.08
C ASP A 88 14.82 -4.21 -10.97
N GLU A 89 13.93 -3.29 -10.64
CA GLU A 89 12.47 -3.51 -10.68
C GLU A 89 11.87 -3.41 -12.08
N LYS A 90 12.70 -3.24 -13.11
CA LYS A 90 12.28 -3.20 -14.51
C LYS A 90 13.18 -4.07 -15.39
N LEU A 91 12.55 -4.79 -16.31
CA LEU A 91 13.20 -5.49 -17.39
C LEU A 91 12.60 -4.99 -18.72
N GLY A 92 13.44 -4.59 -19.68
CA GLY A 92 13.01 -4.09 -20.99
C GLY A 92 13.91 -2.99 -21.52
N TRP A 93 13.65 -2.56 -22.74
CA TRP A 93 14.55 -1.74 -23.56
C TRP A 93 14.92 -0.37 -23.00
N LEU A 94 13.97 0.35 -22.37
CA LEU A 94 14.21 1.73 -21.92
C LEU A 94 14.37 1.78 -20.39
N ASP A 95 15.43 2.41 -19.93
CA ASP A 95 15.63 2.69 -18.51
C ASP A 95 14.63 3.75 -17.99
N ARG A 96 14.38 3.72 -16.69
CA ARG A 96 13.66 4.80 -16.02
C ARG A 96 14.59 6.00 -15.81
N ASP A 97 14.04 7.21 -15.90
CA ASP A 97 14.75 8.42 -15.54
C ASP A 97 15.16 8.37 -14.06
N ALA A 98 16.45 8.55 -13.79
CA ALA A 98 16.99 8.54 -12.42
C ALA A 98 16.35 9.58 -11.50
N ARG A 99 15.94 10.75 -12.05
CA ARG A 99 15.26 11.80 -11.28
C ARG A 99 13.88 11.35 -10.79
N GLN A 100 13.18 10.53 -11.59
CA GLN A 100 11.88 10.00 -11.19
C GLN A 100 12.02 8.96 -10.08
N LEU A 101 13.01 8.07 -10.19
CA LEU A 101 13.30 7.12 -9.13
C LEU A 101 13.60 7.82 -7.82
N GLU A 102 14.45 8.85 -7.88
CA GLU A 102 14.84 9.63 -6.69
C GLU A 102 13.65 10.38 -6.10
N GLY A 103 12.85 11.07 -6.92
CA GLY A 103 11.64 11.77 -6.47
C GLY A 103 10.63 10.84 -5.79
N PHE A 104 10.48 9.60 -6.28
CA PHE A 104 9.59 8.63 -5.66
C PHE A 104 10.14 8.13 -4.31
N LYS A 105 11.44 7.85 -4.22
CA LYS A 105 12.10 7.48 -2.95
C LYS A 105 11.97 8.59 -1.92
N GLU A 106 12.20 9.84 -2.33
CA GLU A 106 12.07 11.01 -1.47
C GLU A 106 10.64 11.16 -0.96
N CYS A 107 9.63 11.01 -1.82
CA CYS A 107 8.22 11.03 -1.43
C CYS A 107 7.91 9.96 -0.37
N LEU A 108 8.33 8.71 -0.55
CA LEU A 108 8.12 7.65 0.44
C LEU A 108 8.85 7.97 1.75
N SER A 109 10.08 8.47 1.68
CA SER A 109 10.87 8.90 2.84
C SER A 109 10.18 10.02 3.62
N ASN A 110 9.68 11.06 2.93
CA ASN A 110 8.96 12.18 3.52
C ASN A 110 7.67 11.74 4.22
N CYS A 111 7.04 10.67 3.70
CA CYS A 111 5.86 10.06 4.32
C CYS A 111 6.19 9.02 5.42
N GLY A 112 7.47 8.72 5.65
CA GLY A 112 7.89 7.67 6.57
C GLY A 112 7.37 6.28 6.16
N LEU A 113 7.21 6.03 4.86
CA LEU A 113 6.69 4.80 4.29
C LEU A 113 7.83 3.90 3.80
N PHE A 114 7.79 2.65 4.22
CA PHE A 114 8.75 1.60 3.85
C PHE A 114 8.07 0.57 2.96
N ASP A 115 8.74 0.15 1.88
CA ASP A 115 8.28 -0.96 1.06
C ASP A 115 8.26 -2.24 1.90
N LEU A 116 7.15 -2.97 1.86
CA LEU A 116 6.97 -4.22 2.62
C LEU A 116 7.67 -5.42 1.97
N GLY A 117 8.30 -5.20 0.81
CA GLY A 117 8.87 -6.28 0.02
C GLY A 117 7.80 -7.19 -0.57
N PHE A 118 8.22 -8.34 -1.07
CA PHE A 118 7.33 -9.32 -1.69
C PHE A 118 7.94 -10.72 -1.67
N VAL A 119 7.08 -11.70 -1.90
CA VAL A 119 7.45 -13.10 -2.15
C VAL A 119 6.87 -13.51 -3.50
N ASP A 120 7.49 -14.46 -4.17
CA ASP A 120 7.19 -15.03 -5.47
C ASP A 120 7.66 -14.12 -6.63
N GLN A 121 6.77 -13.61 -7.45
CA GLN A 121 7.12 -12.91 -8.69
C GLN A 121 7.69 -11.52 -8.43
N ARG A 122 8.79 -11.21 -9.13
CA ARG A 122 9.45 -9.92 -9.02
C ARG A 122 8.62 -8.77 -9.63
N PHE A 123 8.04 -9.01 -10.80
CA PHE A 123 7.34 -7.99 -11.58
C PHE A 123 5.84 -8.12 -11.40
N THR A 124 5.16 -6.99 -11.32
CA THR A 124 3.72 -6.93 -11.12
C THR A 124 2.95 -6.55 -12.38
N TRP A 125 3.64 -6.02 -13.39
CA TRP A 125 3.06 -5.60 -14.67
C TRP A 125 3.87 -6.08 -15.87
N CYS A 126 3.15 -6.34 -16.97
CA CYS A 126 3.72 -6.72 -18.25
C CYS A 126 2.99 -5.99 -19.38
N ASN A 127 3.75 -5.46 -20.37
CA ASN A 127 3.17 -4.79 -21.55
C ASN A 127 2.51 -5.74 -22.57
N GLY A 128 2.43 -7.04 -22.28
CA GLY A 128 1.83 -8.04 -23.16
C GLY A 128 2.59 -8.35 -24.44
N ARG A 129 3.73 -7.71 -24.72
CA ARG A 129 4.56 -7.96 -25.89
C ARG A 129 5.50 -9.14 -25.67
N ILE A 130 6.02 -9.69 -26.76
CA ILE A 130 6.99 -10.81 -26.79
C ILE A 130 8.35 -10.36 -27.31
N GLY A 131 9.38 -11.18 -27.08
CA GLY A 131 10.75 -10.93 -27.55
C GLY A 131 11.36 -9.65 -26.93
N GLU A 132 12.17 -8.95 -27.71
CA GLU A 132 12.91 -7.76 -27.26
C GLU A 132 12.02 -6.59 -26.83
N GLN A 133 10.79 -6.53 -27.33
CA GLN A 133 9.82 -5.48 -26.94
C GLN A 133 9.09 -5.76 -25.64
N ARG A 134 9.32 -6.93 -25.02
CA ARG A 134 8.72 -7.27 -23.75
C ARG A 134 9.26 -6.38 -22.64
N THR A 135 8.34 -5.81 -21.86
CA THR A 135 8.68 -5.00 -20.70
C THR A 135 7.95 -5.55 -19.49
N LEU A 136 8.69 -5.80 -18.42
CA LEU A 136 8.19 -6.25 -17.11
C LEU A 136 8.58 -5.21 -16.09
N VAL A 137 7.65 -4.81 -15.22
CA VAL A 137 7.90 -3.77 -14.21
C VAL A 137 7.20 -4.11 -12.89
N ARG A 138 7.81 -3.76 -11.77
CA ARG A 138 7.15 -3.79 -10.47
C ARG A 138 6.52 -2.43 -10.17
N LEU A 139 5.29 -2.23 -10.60
CA LEU A 139 4.52 -0.99 -10.41
C LEU A 139 3.63 -1.03 -9.17
N ASP A 140 3.10 -2.22 -8.88
CA ASP A 140 2.23 -2.44 -7.73
C ASP A 140 3.06 -2.80 -6.50
N ARG A 141 2.74 -2.18 -5.38
CA ARG A 141 3.41 -2.43 -4.10
C ARG A 141 2.53 -2.12 -2.90
N MET A 142 2.98 -2.57 -1.75
CA MET A 142 2.45 -2.19 -0.46
C MET A 142 3.55 -1.52 0.35
N VAL A 143 3.28 -0.33 0.87
CA VAL A 143 4.19 0.42 1.73
C VAL A 143 3.50 0.77 3.03
N ALA A 144 4.22 0.81 4.15
CA ALA A 144 3.65 1.15 5.43
C ALA A 144 4.61 1.94 6.31
N ASN A 145 4.06 2.71 7.25
CA ASN A 145 4.88 3.38 8.26
C ASN A 145 5.24 2.42 9.41
N LYS A 146 6.22 2.82 10.20
CA LYS A 146 6.74 2.02 11.32
C LYS A 146 5.65 1.70 12.36
N GLU A 147 4.74 2.63 12.59
CA GLU A 147 3.62 2.46 13.52
C GLU A 147 2.70 1.32 13.08
N TRP A 148 2.43 1.19 11.79
CA TRP A 148 1.63 0.10 11.24
C TRP A 148 2.36 -1.24 11.33
N LEU A 149 3.65 -1.28 10.99
CA LEU A 149 4.48 -2.48 11.10
C LEU A 149 4.51 -3.01 12.55
N ASN A 150 4.49 -2.12 13.54
CA ASN A 150 4.49 -2.49 14.95
C ASN A 150 3.19 -3.15 15.44
N LEU A 151 2.10 -3.08 14.67
CA LEU A 151 0.83 -3.74 15.01
C LEU A 151 0.88 -5.25 14.75
N PHE A 152 1.75 -5.69 13.86
CA PHE A 152 1.79 -7.08 13.40
C PHE A 152 3.08 -7.77 13.78
N LEU A 153 3.00 -9.08 14.06
CA LEU A 153 4.18 -9.94 14.29
C LEU A 153 4.81 -10.35 12.97
N GLU A 154 3.98 -10.52 11.96
CA GLU A 154 4.38 -10.97 10.65
C GLU A 154 3.55 -10.26 9.59
N VAL A 155 4.24 -9.79 8.56
CA VAL A 155 3.65 -9.14 7.38
C VAL A 155 4.25 -9.82 6.15
N LYS A 156 3.41 -10.37 5.29
CA LYS A 156 3.86 -11.04 4.07
C LYS A 156 3.04 -10.57 2.88
N VAL A 157 3.70 -9.99 1.89
CA VAL A 157 3.11 -9.62 0.60
C VAL A 157 3.49 -10.67 -0.43
N VAL A 158 2.52 -11.19 -1.16
CA VAL A 158 2.72 -12.21 -2.21
C VAL A 158 2.18 -11.65 -3.52
N HIS A 159 3.01 -11.65 -4.56
CA HIS A 159 2.59 -11.35 -5.92
C HIS A 159 2.05 -12.62 -6.58
N ARG A 160 0.82 -12.59 -7.08
CA ARG A 160 0.18 -13.72 -7.76
C ARG A 160 -0.16 -13.35 -9.20
N SER A 161 0.36 -14.11 -10.16
CA SER A 161 0.00 -13.94 -11.57
C SER A 161 -1.49 -14.15 -11.79
N MET A 162 -2.05 -13.34 -12.67
CA MET A 162 -3.41 -13.52 -13.19
C MET A 162 -3.33 -13.66 -14.72
N VAL A 163 -3.82 -14.78 -15.25
CA VAL A 163 -3.64 -15.18 -16.66
C VAL A 163 -4.31 -14.20 -17.65
N ALA A 164 -5.33 -13.46 -17.22
CA ALA A 164 -6.13 -12.57 -18.07
C ALA A 164 -5.85 -11.08 -17.88
N PHE A 165 -4.88 -10.71 -17.04
CA PHE A 165 -4.60 -9.32 -16.68
C PHE A 165 -3.12 -8.99 -16.89
N ASP A 166 -2.85 -7.75 -17.22
CA ASP A 166 -1.50 -7.19 -17.35
C ASP A 166 -0.84 -6.89 -16.00
N HIS A 167 -1.63 -6.82 -14.91
CA HIS A 167 -1.18 -6.67 -13.53
C HIS A 167 -1.34 -7.96 -12.71
N CYS A 168 -0.46 -8.13 -11.72
CA CYS A 168 -0.55 -9.18 -10.70
C CYS A 168 -1.51 -8.79 -9.58
N LEU A 169 -2.10 -9.81 -8.93
CA LEU A 169 -2.78 -9.64 -7.67
C LEU A 169 -1.76 -9.53 -6.53
N LEU A 170 -1.86 -8.51 -5.69
CA LEU A 170 -1.14 -8.44 -4.42
C LEU A 170 -1.98 -9.07 -3.29
N SER A 171 -1.42 -10.04 -2.60
CA SER A 171 -2.03 -10.68 -1.44
C SER A 171 -1.24 -10.32 -0.18
N LEU A 172 -1.91 -9.76 0.82
CA LEU A 172 -1.33 -9.40 2.11
C LEU A 172 -1.80 -10.38 3.19
N SER A 173 -0.83 -11.02 3.85
CA SER A 173 -1.09 -11.85 5.03
C SER A 173 -0.53 -11.15 6.27
N LEU A 174 -1.34 -11.06 7.32
CA LEU A 174 -1.03 -10.38 8.56
C LEU A 174 -1.19 -11.33 9.74
N ARG A 175 -0.24 -11.29 10.68
CA ARG A 175 -0.36 -11.93 11.98
C ARG A 175 -0.29 -10.87 13.07
N MET A 176 -1.41 -10.66 13.76
CA MET A 176 -1.52 -9.68 14.82
C MET A 176 -0.60 -10.00 16.00
N ARG A 177 -0.07 -8.98 16.66
CA ARG A 177 0.48 -9.12 18.00
C ARG A 177 -0.68 -9.26 18.98
N GLU A 178 -0.68 -10.33 19.75
CA GLU A 178 -1.64 -10.46 20.85
C GLU A 178 -1.39 -9.31 21.84
N SER A 179 -2.40 -8.49 22.08
CA SER A 179 -2.34 -7.53 23.17
C SER A 179 -2.28 -8.31 24.48
N ARG A 180 -1.15 -8.29 25.18
CA ARG A 180 -1.08 -8.82 26.54
C ARG A 180 -2.15 -8.11 27.35
N LYS A 181 -3.23 -8.80 27.71
CA LYS A 181 -4.15 -8.34 28.74
C LYS A 181 -3.31 -8.20 30.00
N VAL A 182 -2.98 -6.97 30.38
CA VAL A 182 -2.40 -6.71 31.69
C VAL A 182 -3.46 -7.12 32.69
N ALA A 183 -3.27 -8.28 33.28
CA ALA A 183 -4.11 -8.73 34.39
C ALA A 183 -3.98 -7.68 35.51
N ARG A 184 -5.01 -6.87 35.69
CA ARG A 184 -5.09 -5.99 36.87
C ARG A 184 -5.06 -6.91 38.06
N LYS A 185 -3.91 -7.00 38.76
CA LYS A 185 -3.83 -7.60 40.09
C LYS A 185 -4.75 -6.79 40.98
N ARG A 186 -5.90 -7.37 41.36
CA ARG A 186 -6.70 -6.85 42.44
C ARG A 186 -5.91 -7.07 43.72
N PHE A 187 -5.39 -6.01 44.28
CA PHE A 187 -4.93 -6.03 45.65
C PHE A 187 -6.18 -6.11 46.55
N MET A 188 -6.39 -7.24 47.21
CA MET A 188 -7.33 -7.36 48.31
C MET A 188 -6.56 -7.01 49.59
N PHE A 189 -6.99 -5.95 50.26
CA PHE A 189 -6.57 -5.68 51.60
C PHE A 189 -7.45 -6.54 52.54
N GLU A 190 -6.87 -7.49 53.23
CA GLU A 190 -7.52 -8.11 54.39
C GLU A 190 -7.42 -7.11 55.53
N LYS A 191 -8.59 -6.74 56.13
CA LYS A 191 -8.64 -6.03 57.41
C LYS A 191 -8.29 -7.01 58.50
N MET A 192 -7.20 -6.74 59.23
CA MET A 192 -6.98 -7.33 60.56
C MET A 192 -7.96 -6.77 61.55
#